data_9f682a14b6d65f9666485fae7028bf93
#
_entry.id   9f682a14b6d65f9666485fae7028bf93
#
_cell.length_a   1.000
_cell.length_b   1.000
_cell.length_c   1.000
_cell.angle_alpha   90.00
_cell.angle_beta   90.00
_cell.angle_gamma   90.00
#
_symmetry.space_group_name_H-M   'P 1'
#
loop_
_entity.id
_entity.type
_entity.pdbx_description
1 polymer ?
#
loop_
_entity_poly.entity_id
_entity_poly.type
_entity_poly.pdbx_seq_one_letter_code
_entity_poly.pdbx_strand_id
1 'polypeptide(L)'
;MINGKFLLFLLAGIGISEFSLAKIITWLLVAYPVLVWSFFFGLVLASTWFVGKDVKERNWKTGLGFLLGAALAFYITVATPAETPSHFLFIFLCGAIAICAMILPGISGSFILVLLGKYFFIMEAVKTLDLKVIAIFGIGACVGITSFSRLLSYALSHMRNITLAVLSGFMLGSLNKVWPWKETIEGIEQNVAPNAFVWQAVCLALLGFVMVYGIEKISSKSEN
;
A
#
# COMPACT_ATOMS: atom_id res chain seq x y z
N MET A 1 27.75 11.88 -1.02
CA MET A 1 28.16 11.34 0.30
C MET A 1 26.92 11.22 1.16
N ILE A 2 26.59 10.04 1.63
CA ILE A 2 25.42 9.81 2.54
C ILE A 2 25.79 10.42 3.89
N ASN A 3 24.97 11.35 4.41
CA ASN A 3 25.17 11.92 5.73
C ASN A 3 24.80 10.87 6.79
N GLY A 4 25.79 10.19 7.37
CA GLY A 4 25.60 9.09 8.33
C GLY A 4 24.83 9.53 9.59
N LYS A 5 24.99 10.79 10.02
CA LYS A 5 24.22 11.34 11.15
C LYS A 5 22.73 11.44 10.81
N PHE A 6 22.40 11.93 9.61
CA PHE A 6 21.01 11.98 9.13
C PHE A 6 20.38 10.59 9.09
N LEU A 7 21.11 9.60 8.54
CA LEU A 7 20.62 8.22 8.46
C LEU A 7 20.38 7.62 9.86
N LEU A 8 21.26 7.89 10.82
CA LEU A 8 21.12 7.41 12.19
C LEU A 8 19.89 8.00 12.90
N PHE A 9 19.67 9.31 12.78
CA PHE A 9 18.47 9.96 13.33
C PHE A 9 17.18 9.47 12.63
N LEU A 10 17.22 9.23 11.32
CA LEU A 10 16.10 8.68 10.57
C LEU A 10 15.75 7.27 11.06
N LEU A 11 16.75 6.38 11.18
CA LEU A 11 16.55 5.01 11.66
C LEU A 11 16.08 4.97 13.12
N ALA A 12 16.62 5.84 13.97
CA ALA A 12 16.15 5.97 15.35
C ALA A 12 14.69 6.43 15.41
N GLY A 13 14.32 7.43 14.59
CA GLY A 13 12.93 7.90 14.48
C GLY A 13 11.97 6.81 14.01
N ILE A 14 12.35 6.05 12.99
CA ILE A 14 11.58 4.90 12.50
C ILE A 14 11.42 3.85 13.63
N GLY A 15 12.52 3.49 14.31
CA GLY A 15 12.47 2.52 15.40
C GLY A 15 11.54 2.95 16.54
N ILE A 16 11.66 4.20 17.01
CA ILE A 16 10.79 4.73 18.07
C ILE A 16 9.32 4.72 17.61
N SER A 17 9.06 5.13 16.38
CA SER A 17 7.72 5.14 15.79
C SER A 17 7.12 3.73 15.71
N GLU A 18 7.87 2.76 15.22
CA GLU A 18 7.46 1.35 15.15
C GLU A 18 7.07 0.80 16.54
N PHE A 19 7.92 0.99 17.54
CA PHE A 19 7.66 0.44 18.89
C PHE A 19 6.54 1.16 19.64
N SER A 20 6.37 2.47 19.46
CA SER A 20 5.34 3.24 20.18
C SER A 20 4.00 3.23 19.46
N LEU A 21 3.99 3.53 18.17
CA LEU A 21 2.76 3.70 17.40
C LEU A 21 2.13 2.35 17.03
N ALA A 22 2.96 1.32 16.75
CA ALA A 22 2.45 0.01 16.38
C ALA A 22 1.55 -0.60 17.46
N LYS A 23 1.94 -0.48 18.74
CA LYS A 23 1.11 -0.99 19.87
C LYS A 23 -0.24 -0.27 19.94
N ILE A 24 -0.24 1.04 19.77
CA ILE A 24 -1.46 1.87 19.81
C ILE A 24 -2.35 1.52 18.64
N ILE A 25 -1.81 1.46 17.42
CA ILE A 25 -2.57 1.13 16.21
C ILE A 25 -3.12 -0.30 16.28
N THR A 26 -2.31 -1.27 16.74
CA THR A 26 -2.77 -2.66 16.90
C THR A 26 -3.92 -2.75 17.89
N TRP A 27 -3.81 -2.07 19.03
CA TRP A 27 -4.88 -2.02 20.01
C TRP A 27 -6.16 -1.37 19.43
N LEU A 28 -6.01 -0.25 18.73
CA LEU A 28 -7.14 0.43 18.06
C LEU A 28 -7.79 -0.43 16.99
N LEU A 29 -7.00 -1.17 16.21
CA LEU A 29 -7.50 -2.08 15.17
C LEU A 29 -8.29 -3.26 15.75
N VAL A 30 -7.95 -3.70 16.97
CA VAL A 30 -8.71 -4.75 17.67
C VAL A 30 -9.95 -4.16 18.34
N ALA A 31 -9.85 -3.01 19.02
CA ALA A 31 -10.93 -2.43 19.78
C ALA A 31 -11.96 -1.69 18.90
N TYR A 32 -11.49 -0.98 17.87
CA TYR A 32 -12.31 -0.10 17.02
C TYR A 32 -11.94 -0.20 15.53
N PRO A 33 -12.00 -1.38 14.91
CA PRO A 33 -11.51 -1.60 13.54
C PRO A 33 -12.21 -0.67 12.54
N VAL A 34 -13.54 -0.52 12.60
CA VAL A 34 -14.31 0.33 11.69
C VAL A 34 -13.79 1.77 11.69
N LEU A 35 -13.49 2.31 12.87
CA LEU A 35 -13.06 3.70 13.01
C LEU A 35 -11.66 3.92 12.44
N VAL A 36 -10.74 3.00 12.69
CA VAL A 36 -9.37 3.06 12.17
C VAL A 36 -9.36 2.92 10.65
N TRP A 37 -10.09 1.93 10.12
CA TRP A 37 -10.20 1.75 8.68
C TRP A 37 -10.88 2.93 7.98
N SER A 38 -11.86 3.56 8.62
CA SER A 38 -12.49 4.78 8.09
C SER A 38 -11.50 5.94 7.95
N PHE A 39 -10.65 6.14 8.94
CA PHE A 39 -9.60 7.15 8.86
C PHE A 39 -8.63 6.89 7.71
N PHE A 40 -8.14 5.64 7.58
CA PHE A 40 -7.27 5.26 6.47
C PHE A 40 -7.98 5.36 5.11
N PHE A 41 -9.24 5.01 5.03
CA PHE A 41 -10.05 5.18 3.82
C PHE A 41 -10.06 6.65 3.38
N GLY A 42 -10.27 7.57 4.31
CA GLY A 42 -10.22 9.02 4.04
C GLY A 42 -8.84 9.49 3.57
N LEU A 43 -7.76 8.99 4.19
CA LEU A 43 -6.39 9.31 3.76
C LEU A 43 -6.13 8.87 2.32
N VAL A 44 -6.47 7.61 1.98
CA VAL A 44 -6.25 7.06 0.62
C VAL A 44 -7.13 7.77 -0.40
N LEU A 45 -8.38 8.09 -0.05
CA LEU A 45 -9.30 8.82 -0.93
C LEU A 45 -8.75 10.22 -1.27
N ALA A 46 -8.27 10.96 -0.26
CA ALA A 46 -7.64 12.25 -0.47
C ALA A 46 -6.39 12.15 -1.36
N SER A 47 -5.51 11.19 -1.06
CA SER A 47 -4.30 10.96 -1.85
C SER A 47 -4.62 10.60 -3.30
N THR A 48 -5.68 9.79 -3.54
CA THR A 48 -6.19 9.49 -4.89
C THR A 48 -6.60 10.76 -5.61
N TRP A 49 -7.31 11.65 -4.93
CA TRP A 49 -7.75 12.93 -5.49
C TRP A 49 -6.56 13.81 -5.88
N PHE A 50 -5.55 13.95 -5.00
CA PHE A 50 -4.39 14.78 -5.27
C PHE A 50 -3.54 14.25 -6.43
N VAL A 51 -3.22 12.94 -6.43
CA VAL A 51 -2.50 12.32 -7.55
C VAL A 51 -3.29 12.45 -8.86
N GLY A 52 -4.62 12.26 -8.81
CA GLY A 52 -5.49 12.42 -9.98
C GLY A 52 -5.57 13.87 -10.48
N LYS A 53 -5.46 14.85 -9.59
CA LYS A 53 -5.43 16.29 -9.94
C LYS A 53 -4.18 16.67 -10.72
N ASP A 54 -3.06 16.00 -10.46
CA ASP A 54 -1.78 16.25 -11.13
C ASP A 54 -1.75 15.73 -12.59
N VAL A 55 -2.78 14.99 -13.02
CA VAL A 55 -2.98 14.61 -14.42
C VAL A 55 -3.44 15.84 -15.21
N LYS A 56 -2.51 16.50 -15.89
CA LYS A 56 -2.77 17.73 -16.63
C LYS A 56 -3.54 17.49 -17.94
N GLU A 57 -3.20 16.44 -18.66
CA GLU A 57 -3.86 16.07 -19.91
C GLU A 57 -4.92 15.00 -19.68
N ARG A 58 -6.18 15.39 -19.81
CA ARG A 58 -7.33 14.48 -19.67
C ARG A 58 -7.81 14.07 -21.04
N ASN A 59 -7.23 12.99 -21.55
CA ASN A 59 -7.60 12.38 -22.82
C ASN A 59 -8.07 10.94 -22.61
N TRP A 60 -8.53 10.27 -23.67
CA TRP A 60 -9.02 8.91 -23.58
C TRP A 60 -7.94 7.91 -23.07
N LYS A 61 -6.65 8.17 -23.37
CA LYS A 61 -5.52 7.32 -22.91
C LYS A 61 -5.33 7.40 -21.40
N THR A 62 -5.43 8.60 -20.83
CA THR A 62 -5.37 8.79 -19.37
C THR A 62 -6.61 8.20 -18.68
N GLY A 63 -7.80 8.34 -19.30
CA GLY A 63 -9.02 7.69 -18.79
C GLY A 63 -8.91 6.16 -18.80
N LEU A 64 -8.42 5.59 -19.89
CA LEU A 64 -8.17 4.14 -19.96
C LEU A 64 -7.11 3.69 -18.96
N GLY A 65 -6.01 4.43 -18.80
CA GLY A 65 -4.98 4.15 -17.81
C GLY A 65 -5.54 4.13 -16.38
N PHE A 66 -6.36 5.12 -16.04
CA PHE A 66 -7.05 5.17 -14.73
C PHE A 66 -7.94 3.95 -14.52
N LEU A 67 -8.77 3.60 -15.49
CA LEU A 67 -9.67 2.44 -15.38
C LEU A 67 -8.90 1.12 -15.28
N LEU A 68 -7.83 0.93 -16.04
CA LEU A 68 -6.98 -0.26 -15.96
C LEU A 68 -6.28 -0.36 -14.59
N GLY A 69 -5.76 0.76 -14.09
CA GLY A 69 -5.18 0.81 -12.74
C GLY A 69 -6.19 0.44 -11.66
N ALA A 70 -7.40 1.02 -11.73
CA ALA A 70 -8.47 0.73 -10.78
C ALA A 70 -8.96 -0.73 -10.84
N ALA A 71 -9.16 -1.25 -12.05
CA ALA A 71 -9.58 -2.64 -12.26
C ALA A 71 -8.53 -3.63 -11.76
N LEU A 72 -7.24 -3.37 -12.04
CA LEU A 72 -6.14 -4.22 -11.58
C LEU A 72 -6.06 -4.24 -10.06
N ALA A 73 -6.08 -3.07 -9.42
CA ALA A 73 -6.03 -3.01 -7.97
C ALA A 73 -7.26 -3.66 -7.32
N PHE A 74 -8.45 -3.39 -7.84
CA PHE A 74 -9.67 -4.04 -7.37
C PHE A 74 -9.58 -5.57 -7.50
N TYR A 75 -9.16 -6.07 -8.66
CA TYR A 75 -8.97 -7.52 -8.86
C TYR A 75 -8.00 -8.12 -7.82
N ILE A 76 -6.87 -7.45 -7.58
CA ILE A 76 -5.90 -7.88 -6.56
C ILE A 76 -6.57 -7.94 -5.17
N THR A 77 -7.43 -6.98 -4.82
CA THR A 77 -8.06 -6.93 -3.49
C THR A 77 -9.14 -8.00 -3.26
N VAL A 78 -9.72 -8.56 -4.32
CA VAL A 78 -10.73 -9.63 -4.24
C VAL A 78 -10.16 -11.01 -4.56
N ALA A 79 -8.90 -11.08 -5.00
CA ALA A 79 -8.24 -12.34 -5.32
C ALA A 79 -8.06 -13.19 -4.06
N THR A 80 -8.31 -14.49 -4.19
CA THR A 80 -8.10 -15.47 -3.12
C THR A 80 -6.65 -15.94 -3.09
N PRO A 81 -6.11 -16.27 -1.90
CA PRO A 81 -4.78 -16.85 -1.79
C PRO A 81 -4.63 -18.12 -2.61
N ALA A 82 -3.52 -18.24 -3.32
CA ALA A 82 -3.21 -19.42 -4.14
C ALA A 82 -2.24 -20.36 -3.42
N GLU A 83 -2.41 -21.65 -3.61
CA GLU A 83 -1.37 -22.62 -3.24
C GLU A 83 -0.26 -22.57 -4.28
N THR A 84 0.94 -22.28 -3.84
CA THR A 84 2.08 -22.05 -4.74
C THR A 84 3.30 -22.87 -4.33
N PRO A 85 4.16 -23.27 -5.29
CA PRO A 85 5.34 -24.07 -4.99
C PRO A 85 6.36 -23.28 -4.14
N SER A 86 7.20 -24.00 -3.37
CA SER A 86 8.23 -23.40 -2.52
C SER A 86 9.64 -23.50 -3.14
N HIS A 87 9.73 -23.40 -4.48
CA HIS A 87 11.02 -23.38 -5.15
C HIS A 87 11.77 -22.05 -4.91
N PHE A 88 13.06 -22.08 -4.86
CA PHE A 88 13.90 -20.89 -4.62
C PHE A 88 13.64 -19.75 -5.61
N LEU A 89 13.41 -20.08 -6.89
CA LEU A 89 13.05 -19.08 -7.89
C LEU A 89 11.72 -18.39 -7.56
N PHE A 90 10.73 -19.15 -7.06
CA PHE A 90 9.45 -18.57 -6.66
C PHE A 90 9.58 -17.68 -5.42
N ILE A 91 10.41 -18.07 -4.44
CA ILE A 91 10.72 -17.25 -3.26
C ILE A 91 11.39 -15.93 -3.67
N PHE A 92 12.34 -15.98 -4.61
CA PHE A 92 12.95 -14.79 -5.19
C PHE A 92 11.90 -13.87 -5.85
N LEU A 93 11.01 -14.43 -6.68
CA LEU A 93 9.91 -13.68 -7.32
C LEU A 93 8.95 -13.09 -6.28
N CYS A 94 8.65 -13.81 -5.21
CA CYS A 94 7.82 -13.28 -4.11
C CYS A 94 8.47 -12.05 -3.47
N GLY A 95 9.78 -12.06 -3.24
CA GLY A 95 10.50 -10.88 -2.75
C GLY A 95 10.43 -9.70 -3.72
N ALA A 96 10.66 -9.97 -5.00
CA ALA A 96 10.60 -8.93 -6.04
C ALA A 96 9.19 -8.33 -6.18
N ILE A 97 8.16 -9.15 -6.25
CA ILE A 97 6.77 -8.70 -6.41
C ILE A 97 6.26 -7.98 -5.16
N ALA A 98 6.57 -8.51 -3.97
CA ALA A 98 6.15 -7.90 -2.72
C ALA A 98 6.72 -6.48 -2.55
N ILE A 99 7.99 -6.27 -2.86
CA ILE A 99 8.59 -4.94 -2.76
C ILE A 99 8.06 -3.97 -3.83
N CYS A 100 7.79 -4.47 -5.06
CA CYS A 100 7.14 -3.66 -6.10
C CYS A 100 5.76 -3.18 -5.66
N ALA A 101 4.98 -4.07 -5.03
CA ALA A 101 3.66 -3.72 -4.50
C ALA A 101 3.73 -2.67 -3.38
N MET A 102 4.77 -2.67 -2.55
CA MET A 102 4.97 -1.65 -1.52
C MET A 102 5.26 -0.25 -2.08
N ILE A 103 5.80 -0.15 -3.29
CA ILE A 103 6.01 1.14 -3.97
C ILE A 103 4.69 1.67 -4.52
N LEU A 104 3.77 0.79 -4.90
CA LEU A 104 2.46 1.19 -5.40
C LEU A 104 1.57 1.64 -4.23
N PRO A 105 0.99 2.83 -4.29
CA PRO A 105 0.13 3.32 -3.22
C PRO A 105 -1.12 2.44 -3.05
N GLY A 106 -1.46 2.07 -1.81
CA GLY A 106 -2.72 1.39 -1.49
C GLY A 106 -2.65 -0.13 -1.38
N ILE A 107 -1.51 -0.77 -1.66
CA ILE A 107 -1.31 -2.22 -1.45
C ILE A 107 -0.05 -2.46 -0.63
N SER A 108 -0.12 -3.40 0.33
CA SER A 108 1.04 -3.79 1.14
C SER A 108 1.72 -5.04 0.55
N GLY A 109 3.05 -5.11 0.68
CA GLY A 109 3.81 -6.30 0.26
C GLY A 109 3.42 -7.56 1.04
N SER A 110 3.08 -7.42 2.32
CA SER A 110 2.58 -8.54 3.13
C SER A 110 1.26 -9.09 2.58
N PHE A 111 0.35 -8.24 2.14
CA PHE A 111 -0.88 -8.67 1.49
C PHE A 111 -0.61 -9.46 0.20
N ILE A 112 0.33 -9.00 -0.63
CA ILE A 112 0.76 -9.75 -1.82
C ILE A 112 1.36 -11.09 -1.44
N LEU A 113 2.16 -11.19 -0.38
CA LEU A 113 2.69 -12.46 0.11
C LEU A 113 1.59 -13.41 0.59
N VAL A 114 0.52 -12.89 1.20
CA VAL A 114 -0.67 -13.69 1.55
C VAL A 114 -1.34 -14.22 0.29
N LEU A 115 -1.56 -13.40 -0.73
CA LEU A 115 -2.14 -13.83 -2.01
C LEU A 115 -1.29 -14.89 -2.72
N LEU A 116 0.04 -14.77 -2.64
CA LEU A 116 0.97 -15.75 -3.17
C LEU A 116 1.11 -16.99 -2.27
N GLY A 117 0.36 -17.09 -1.16
CA GLY A 117 0.41 -18.20 -0.22
C GLY A 117 1.76 -18.39 0.49
N LYS A 118 2.61 -17.33 0.53
CA LYS A 118 3.97 -17.40 1.06
C LYS A 118 4.21 -16.57 2.33
N TYR A 119 3.23 -15.83 2.79
CA TYR A 119 3.38 -15.00 3.98
C TYR A 119 3.86 -15.81 5.20
N PHE A 120 3.14 -16.86 5.56
CA PHE A 120 3.49 -17.70 6.71
C PHE A 120 4.83 -18.42 6.53
N PHE A 121 5.12 -18.90 5.32
CA PHE A 121 6.39 -19.53 4.99
C PHE A 121 7.58 -18.58 5.20
N ILE A 122 7.49 -17.34 4.73
CA ILE A 122 8.54 -16.34 4.93
C ILE A 122 8.64 -15.94 6.40
N MET A 123 7.52 -15.77 7.10
CA MET A 123 7.53 -15.45 8.53
C MET A 123 8.14 -16.57 9.38
N GLU A 124 7.90 -17.83 9.01
CA GLU A 124 8.52 -18.98 9.67
C GLU A 124 10.03 -19.00 9.41
N ALA A 125 10.47 -18.79 8.16
CA ALA A 125 11.89 -18.68 7.83
C ALA A 125 12.59 -17.57 8.63
N VAL A 126 11.93 -16.43 8.88
CA VAL A 126 12.47 -15.35 9.72
C VAL A 126 12.56 -15.80 11.19
N LYS A 127 11.54 -16.48 11.74
CA LYS A 127 11.54 -16.98 13.12
C LYS A 127 12.61 -18.05 13.37
N THR A 128 12.80 -18.95 12.40
CA THR A 128 13.77 -20.05 12.48
C THR A 128 15.17 -19.65 12.02
N LEU A 129 15.33 -18.39 11.57
CA LEU A 129 16.58 -17.87 11.00
C LEU A 129 17.09 -18.72 9.81
N ASP A 130 16.18 -19.18 8.94
CA ASP A 130 16.57 -19.83 7.68
C ASP A 130 17.20 -18.79 6.74
N LEU A 131 18.53 -18.64 6.89
CA LEU A 131 19.30 -17.65 6.14
C LEU A 131 19.23 -17.86 4.62
N LYS A 132 18.99 -19.09 4.15
CA LYS A 132 18.89 -19.35 2.70
C LYS A 132 17.62 -18.74 2.14
N VAL A 133 16.48 -19.00 2.76
CA VAL A 133 15.18 -18.44 2.35
C VAL A 133 15.20 -16.92 2.47
N ILE A 134 15.70 -16.39 3.60
CA ILE A 134 15.79 -14.95 3.84
C ILE A 134 16.69 -14.27 2.80
N ALA A 135 17.86 -14.85 2.48
CA ALA A 135 18.77 -14.28 1.50
C ALA A 135 18.15 -14.26 0.09
N ILE A 136 17.54 -15.37 -0.34
CA ILE A 136 16.91 -15.48 -1.66
C ILE A 136 15.76 -14.48 -1.79
N PHE A 137 14.90 -14.37 -0.77
CA PHE A 137 13.82 -13.41 -0.71
C PHE A 137 14.36 -11.97 -0.74
N GLY A 138 15.40 -11.68 0.06
CA GLY A 138 16.04 -10.37 0.13
C GLY A 138 16.71 -9.95 -1.19
N ILE A 139 17.40 -10.88 -1.88
CA ILE A 139 17.96 -10.62 -3.21
C ILE A 139 16.83 -10.31 -4.21
N GLY A 140 15.74 -11.09 -4.16
CA GLY A 140 14.55 -10.82 -4.96
C GLY A 140 14.01 -9.42 -4.70
N ALA A 141 13.88 -9.02 -3.44
CA ALA A 141 13.44 -7.67 -3.06
C ALA A 141 14.40 -6.57 -3.58
N CYS A 142 15.73 -6.76 -3.47
CA CYS A 142 16.70 -5.81 -3.99
C CYS A 142 16.61 -5.65 -5.52
N VAL A 143 16.44 -6.74 -6.24
CA VAL A 143 16.25 -6.72 -7.71
C VAL A 143 14.91 -6.08 -8.05
N GLY A 144 13.85 -6.42 -7.32
CA GLY A 144 12.51 -5.84 -7.50
C GLY A 144 12.50 -4.33 -7.32
N ILE A 145 13.04 -3.82 -6.21
CA ILE A 145 13.05 -2.37 -5.94
C ILE A 145 13.86 -1.61 -6.98
N THR A 146 15.04 -2.11 -7.37
CA THR A 146 15.90 -1.43 -8.35
C THR A 146 15.28 -1.42 -9.74
N SER A 147 14.70 -2.55 -10.18
CA SER A 147 14.07 -2.68 -11.49
C SER A 147 12.80 -1.84 -11.58
N PHE A 148 11.94 -1.95 -10.56
CA PHE A 148 10.65 -1.25 -10.55
C PHE A 148 10.82 0.26 -10.38
N SER A 149 11.78 0.71 -9.56
CA SER A 149 12.07 2.15 -9.41
C SER A 149 12.56 2.76 -10.73
N ARG A 150 13.39 2.04 -11.49
CA ARG A 150 13.82 2.48 -12.83
C ARG A 150 12.65 2.52 -13.81
N LEU A 151 11.81 1.49 -13.81
CA LEU A 151 10.60 1.43 -14.64
C LEU A 151 9.66 2.60 -14.33
N LEU A 152 9.39 2.84 -13.05
CA LEU A 152 8.51 3.92 -12.61
C LEU A 152 9.08 5.30 -12.94
N SER A 153 10.39 5.49 -12.73
CA SER A 153 11.10 6.73 -13.10
C SER A 153 11.03 6.98 -14.61
N TYR A 154 11.26 5.95 -15.42
CA TYR A 154 11.12 6.04 -16.87
C TYR A 154 9.68 6.38 -17.30
N ALA A 155 8.68 5.72 -16.72
CA ALA A 155 7.28 5.97 -17.00
C ALA A 155 6.85 7.41 -16.63
N LEU A 156 7.31 7.89 -15.45
CA LEU A 156 7.03 9.27 -15.00
C LEU A 156 7.75 10.33 -15.83
N SER A 157 8.93 10.03 -16.39
CA SER A 157 9.65 10.99 -17.25
C SER A 157 9.11 11.06 -18.68
N HIS A 158 8.61 9.95 -19.24
CA HIS A 158 8.18 9.88 -20.65
C HIS A 158 6.65 9.90 -20.82
N MET A 159 5.90 9.36 -19.86
CA MET A 159 4.44 9.21 -19.92
C MET A 159 3.76 9.67 -18.63
N ARG A 160 4.17 10.81 -18.10
CA ARG A 160 3.76 11.30 -16.76
C ARG A 160 2.25 11.24 -16.54
N ASN A 161 1.46 11.81 -17.46
CA ASN A 161 0.00 11.89 -17.31
C ASN A 161 -0.66 10.52 -17.26
N ILE A 162 -0.23 9.57 -18.12
CA ILE A 162 -0.74 8.20 -18.11
C ILE A 162 -0.33 7.48 -16.83
N THR A 163 0.92 7.62 -16.43
CA THR A 163 1.44 6.97 -15.20
C THR A 163 0.70 7.47 -13.96
N LEU A 164 0.52 8.79 -13.81
CA LEU A 164 -0.26 9.34 -12.70
C LEU A 164 -1.72 8.89 -12.73
N ALA A 165 -2.32 8.78 -13.91
CA ALA A 165 -3.68 8.26 -14.07
C ALA A 165 -3.78 6.80 -13.63
N VAL A 166 -2.83 5.94 -14.05
CA VAL A 166 -2.77 4.53 -13.62
C VAL A 166 -2.58 4.43 -12.10
N LEU A 167 -1.66 5.20 -11.52
CA LEU A 167 -1.41 5.20 -10.07
C LEU A 167 -2.64 5.68 -9.29
N SER A 168 -3.29 6.76 -9.74
CA SER A 168 -4.51 7.27 -9.12
C SER A 168 -5.66 6.26 -9.21
N GLY A 169 -5.84 5.63 -10.38
CA GLY A 169 -6.79 4.53 -10.56
C GLY A 169 -6.49 3.35 -9.63
N PHE A 170 -5.21 2.97 -9.55
CA PHE A 170 -4.77 1.89 -8.66
C PHE A 170 -5.09 2.18 -7.18
N MET A 171 -4.86 3.41 -6.72
CA MET A 171 -5.26 3.85 -5.37
C MET A 171 -6.78 3.76 -5.18
N LEU A 172 -7.58 4.19 -6.18
CA LEU A 172 -9.02 4.08 -6.10
C LEU A 172 -9.49 2.62 -5.98
N GLY A 173 -8.94 1.72 -6.82
CA GLY A 173 -9.26 0.30 -6.77
C GLY A 173 -8.86 -0.37 -5.44
N SER A 174 -7.77 0.09 -4.83
CA SER A 174 -7.30 -0.41 -3.54
C SER A 174 -8.19 -0.01 -2.35
N LEU A 175 -9.08 1.00 -2.50
CA LEU A 175 -10.05 1.39 -1.46
C LEU A 175 -10.94 0.23 -1.04
N ASN A 176 -11.17 -0.74 -1.91
CA ASN A 176 -11.87 -1.97 -1.55
C ASN A 176 -11.19 -2.71 -0.38
N LYS A 177 -9.84 -2.70 -0.32
CA LYS A 177 -9.10 -3.36 0.76
C LYS A 177 -9.13 -2.59 2.08
N VAL A 178 -9.28 -1.28 2.05
CA VAL A 178 -9.38 -0.42 3.24
C VAL A 178 -10.83 -0.06 3.60
N TRP A 179 -11.81 -0.76 3.01
CA TRP A 179 -13.22 -0.59 3.34
C TRP A 179 -13.45 -0.79 4.84
N PRO A 180 -14.15 0.12 5.54
CA PRO A 180 -14.25 0.10 7.00
C PRO A 180 -15.06 -1.07 7.56
N TRP A 181 -16.14 -1.45 6.89
CA TRP A 181 -17.05 -2.50 7.37
C TRP A 181 -16.69 -3.84 6.75
N LYS A 182 -16.15 -4.72 7.56
CA LYS A 182 -15.73 -6.06 7.17
C LYS A 182 -16.25 -7.08 8.15
N GLU A 183 -16.59 -8.23 7.64
CA GLU A 183 -16.92 -9.42 8.41
C GLU A 183 -16.04 -10.58 7.94
N THR A 184 -15.67 -11.44 8.89
CA THR A 184 -14.93 -12.68 8.57
C THR A 184 -15.92 -13.80 8.45
N ILE A 185 -16.18 -14.24 7.22
CA ILE A 185 -17.05 -15.37 6.91
C ILE A 185 -16.16 -16.51 6.44
N GLU A 186 -16.21 -17.65 7.11
CA GLU A 186 -15.39 -18.84 6.80
C GLU A 186 -13.87 -18.55 6.70
N GLY A 187 -13.37 -17.63 7.53
CA GLY A 187 -11.96 -17.26 7.54
C GLY A 187 -11.54 -16.25 6.44
N ILE A 188 -12.48 -15.80 5.61
CA ILE A 188 -12.24 -14.80 4.56
C ILE A 188 -12.86 -13.48 4.98
N GLU A 189 -12.06 -12.40 4.95
CA GLU A 189 -12.57 -11.03 5.15
C GLU A 189 -13.42 -10.60 3.95
N GLN A 190 -14.67 -10.28 4.20
CA GLN A 190 -15.60 -9.75 3.19
C GLN A 190 -16.08 -8.36 3.58
N ASN A 191 -16.21 -7.50 2.59
CA ASN A 191 -16.77 -6.17 2.78
C ASN A 191 -18.29 -6.27 2.89
N VAL A 192 -18.83 -5.66 3.95
CA VAL A 192 -20.28 -5.62 4.20
C VAL A 192 -20.80 -4.18 4.14
N ALA A 193 -22.12 -4.04 4.09
CA ALA A 193 -22.75 -2.73 4.15
C ALA A 193 -22.50 -2.04 5.51
N PRO A 194 -22.48 -0.72 5.56
CA PRO A 194 -22.34 0.03 6.81
C PRO A 194 -23.43 -0.38 7.82
N ASN A 195 -23.00 -0.92 8.97
CA ASN A 195 -23.92 -1.46 10.00
C ASN A 195 -23.72 -0.82 11.39
N ALA A 196 -22.50 -0.38 11.72
CA ALA A 196 -22.18 0.19 13.01
C ALA A 196 -21.28 1.42 12.88
N PHE A 197 -21.37 2.34 13.84
CA PHE A 197 -20.51 3.54 13.92
C PHE A 197 -20.49 4.42 12.66
N VAL A 198 -21.56 4.45 11.86
CA VAL A 198 -21.59 5.09 10.53
C VAL A 198 -21.19 6.56 10.62
N TRP A 199 -21.78 7.33 11.56
CA TRP A 199 -21.47 8.75 11.71
C TRP A 199 -20.02 9.00 12.15
N GLN A 200 -19.54 8.23 13.11
CA GLN A 200 -18.15 8.32 13.56
C GLN A 200 -17.17 7.93 12.44
N ALA A 201 -17.51 6.90 11.67
CA ALA A 201 -16.75 6.47 10.51
C ALA A 201 -16.64 7.57 9.45
N VAL A 202 -17.77 8.22 9.12
CA VAL A 202 -17.78 9.35 8.18
C VAL A 202 -16.95 10.52 8.71
N CYS A 203 -17.10 10.88 9.99
CA CYS A 203 -16.30 11.94 10.60
C CYS A 203 -14.79 11.65 10.54
N LEU A 204 -14.37 10.40 10.83
CA LEU A 204 -12.96 10.01 10.77
C LEU A 204 -12.43 9.92 9.34
N ALA A 205 -13.23 9.47 8.39
CA ALA A 205 -12.86 9.51 6.98
C ALA A 205 -12.67 10.96 6.49
N LEU A 206 -13.57 11.86 6.87
CA LEU A 206 -13.41 13.29 6.58
C LEU A 206 -12.18 13.88 7.26
N LEU A 207 -11.89 13.50 8.51
CA LEU A 207 -10.69 13.93 9.21
C LEU A 207 -9.41 13.46 8.49
N GLY A 208 -9.34 12.19 8.08
CA GLY A 208 -8.24 11.66 7.28
C GLY A 208 -8.08 12.42 5.96
N PHE A 209 -9.18 12.71 5.27
CA PHE A 209 -9.19 13.49 4.04
C PHE A 209 -8.65 14.91 4.26
N VAL A 210 -9.16 15.61 5.28
CA VAL A 210 -8.76 16.98 5.61
C VAL A 210 -7.30 17.06 6.04
N MET A 211 -6.78 16.05 6.73
CA MET A 211 -5.36 16.00 7.11
C MET A 211 -4.45 15.99 5.87
N VAL A 212 -4.72 15.11 4.90
CA VAL A 212 -3.94 15.06 3.65
C VAL A 212 -4.08 16.38 2.89
N TYR A 213 -5.32 16.91 2.79
CA TYR A 213 -5.57 18.20 2.15
C TYR A 213 -4.78 19.33 2.81
N GLY A 214 -4.71 19.37 4.14
CA GLY A 214 -3.96 20.37 4.89
C GLY A 214 -2.47 20.30 4.65
N ILE A 215 -1.90 19.08 4.69
CA ILE A 215 -0.47 18.83 4.44
C ILE A 215 -0.11 19.29 3.02
N GLU A 216 -0.88 18.89 2.03
CA GLU A 216 -0.65 19.26 0.63
C GLU A 216 -0.69 20.77 0.41
N LYS A 217 -1.67 21.44 1.01
CA LYS A 217 -1.80 22.89 0.90
C LYS A 217 -0.64 23.66 1.56
N ILE A 218 -0.10 23.12 2.66
CA ILE A 218 1.08 23.69 3.33
C ILE A 218 2.32 23.47 2.47
N SER A 219 2.50 22.27 1.92
CA SER A 219 3.63 21.93 1.05
C SER A 219 3.66 22.80 -0.21
N SER A 220 2.52 22.94 -0.89
CA SER A 220 2.42 23.77 -2.10
C SER A 220 2.66 25.26 -1.86
N LYS A 221 2.46 25.73 -0.61
CA LYS A 221 2.74 27.14 -0.23
C LYS A 221 4.22 27.37 0.09
N SER A 222 4.96 26.31 0.42
CA SER A 222 6.40 26.38 0.72
C SER A 222 7.28 26.36 -0.54
N GLU A 223 6.73 25.95 -1.69
CA GLU A 223 7.44 25.90 -2.98
C GLU A 223 7.29 27.17 -3.83
N ASN A 224 6.43 28.10 -3.42
CA ASN A 224 6.24 29.42 -4.03
C ASN A 224 6.90 30.50 -3.17
#